data_01a3aafbd1eb8d99ea8233c20511ca64
#
_entry.id   01a3aafbd1eb8d99ea8233c20511ca64
#
_cell.length_a   1.000
_cell.length_b   1.000
_cell.length_c   1.000
_cell.angle_alpha   90.00
_cell.angle_beta   90.00
_cell.angle_gamma   90.00
#
_symmetry.space_group_name_H-M   'P 1'
#
loop_
_entity.id
_entity.type
_entity.pdbx_description
1 polymer ?
#
loop_
_entity_poly.entity_id
_entity_poly.type
_entity_poly.pdbx_seq_one_letter_code
_entity_poly.pdbx_strand_id
1 'polypeptide(L)'
;METMIMNQPLVVDLGTGVLKAGFAADQVPKYYFPNFIGRPKHVRAMAGAIEGDHFIGPKAQEHRGLLNIRYPIEHGIVRDWSDMEHIWNYIYSKDQLMVSPEEHPVLFTEAPLNPRWNREKMAEMLFETFSVPALYVSMQAVLSLYASGRTTGVVLDAGDGVTHAAPIYEGYALPHSIERTDLAGRDVTRYLRLLLRKEGTDLHTTAEFEIVRQIKERCCFISLNPGKVEAVDAQELYRLPDGSALQVGSARFKAPELLFRPDLIGEEYFGIHQVSWRLNYNLI
;
A
#
# COMPACT_ATOMS: atom_id res chain seq x y z
N MET A 1 -23.67 -25.62 -9.75
CA MET A 1 -23.26 -24.21 -9.83
C MET A 1 -21.71 -24.03 -9.81
N GLU A 2 -20.96 -25.09 -10.10
CA GLU A 2 -19.48 -25.10 -10.04
C GLU A 2 -18.77 -24.89 -11.39
N THR A 3 -19.51 -24.76 -12.49
CA THR A 3 -18.93 -24.75 -13.84
C THR A 3 -18.57 -23.38 -14.41
N MET A 4 -18.67 -22.30 -13.64
CA MET A 4 -18.39 -20.93 -14.11
C MET A 4 -17.03 -20.35 -13.66
N ILE A 5 -16.24 -21.08 -12.89
CA ILE A 5 -14.97 -20.54 -12.33
C ILE A 5 -13.78 -20.78 -13.28
N MET A 6 -13.85 -21.78 -14.16
CA MET A 6 -12.79 -22.06 -15.13
C MET A 6 -12.65 -20.89 -16.11
N ASN A 7 -11.42 -20.35 -16.23
CA ASN A 7 -11.05 -19.24 -17.09
C ASN A 7 -11.56 -17.83 -16.68
N GLN A 8 -12.19 -17.65 -15.52
CA GLN A 8 -12.54 -16.30 -15.06
C GLN A 8 -11.25 -15.53 -14.76
N PRO A 9 -11.05 -14.33 -15.34
CA PRO A 9 -9.85 -13.57 -15.09
C PRO A 9 -9.72 -13.15 -13.61
N LEU A 10 -8.49 -13.17 -13.11
CA LEU A 10 -8.15 -12.62 -11.80
C LEU A 10 -7.71 -11.17 -11.92
N VAL A 11 -8.05 -10.37 -10.93
CA VAL A 11 -7.58 -8.99 -10.79
C VAL A 11 -6.78 -8.89 -9.51
N VAL A 12 -5.54 -8.43 -9.63
CA VAL A 12 -4.62 -8.24 -8.50
C VAL A 12 -4.14 -6.80 -8.49
N ASP A 13 -4.51 -6.06 -7.46
CA ASP A 13 -4.04 -4.70 -7.24
C ASP A 13 -2.79 -4.71 -6.36
N LEU A 14 -1.64 -4.39 -6.97
CA LEU A 14 -0.32 -4.36 -6.33
C LEU A 14 -0.09 -3.03 -5.60
N GLY A 15 -0.76 -2.84 -4.48
CA GLY A 15 -0.48 -1.69 -3.62
C GLY A 15 0.81 -1.86 -2.81
N THR A 16 1.51 -0.76 -2.55
CA THR A 16 2.71 -0.78 -1.69
C THR A 16 2.43 -1.26 -0.27
N GLY A 17 1.32 -0.83 0.31
CA GLY A 17 0.95 -1.18 1.70
C GLY A 17 -0.04 -2.31 1.80
N VAL A 18 -0.92 -2.45 0.81
CA VAL A 18 -2.02 -3.41 0.80
C VAL A 18 -2.16 -4.01 -0.58
N LEU A 19 -2.35 -5.31 -0.60
CA LEU A 19 -2.68 -6.08 -1.79
C LEU A 19 -4.16 -6.44 -1.77
N LYS A 20 -4.81 -6.32 -2.93
CA LYS A 20 -6.19 -6.72 -3.13
C LYS A 20 -6.26 -7.71 -4.27
N ALA A 21 -7.02 -8.79 -4.10
CA ALA A 21 -7.18 -9.82 -5.13
C ALA A 21 -8.62 -10.33 -5.19
N GLY A 22 -9.07 -10.66 -6.38
CA GLY A 22 -10.42 -11.20 -6.60
C GLY A 22 -10.62 -11.59 -8.06
N PHE A 23 -11.82 -12.06 -8.37
CA PHE A 23 -12.20 -12.37 -9.72
C PHE A 23 -12.75 -11.14 -10.45
N ALA A 24 -12.52 -11.07 -11.75
CA ALA A 24 -13.14 -10.06 -12.58
C ALA A 24 -14.67 -10.18 -12.53
N ALA A 25 -15.35 -9.03 -12.58
CA ALA A 25 -16.79 -8.88 -12.43
C ALA A 25 -17.36 -9.07 -11.00
N ASP A 26 -16.55 -9.42 -10.01
CA ASP A 26 -16.98 -9.32 -8.62
C ASP A 26 -17.15 -7.85 -8.22
N GLN A 27 -18.14 -7.55 -7.37
CA GLN A 27 -18.42 -6.17 -6.94
C GLN A 27 -17.33 -5.61 -6.03
N VAL A 28 -16.64 -6.48 -5.28
CA VAL A 28 -15.57 -6.11 -4.34
C VAL A 28 -14.43 -7.13 -4.43
N PRO A 29 -13.19 -6.73 -4.11
CA PRO A 29 -12.09 -7.68 -3.99
C PRO A 29 -12.44 -8.78 -2.98
N LYS A 30 -12.18 -10.03 -3.33
CA LYS A 30 -12.44 -11.17 -2.44
C LYS A 30 -11.49 -11.18 -1.26
N TYR A 31 -10.25 -10.75 -1.48
CA TYR A 31 -9.20 -10.72 -0.49
C TYR A 31 -8.50 -9.37 -0.43
N TYR A 32 -8.18 -8.99 0.80
CA TYR A 32 -7.52 -7.76 1.15
C TYR A 32 -6.58 -8.04 2.32
N PHE A 33 -5.27 -7.83 2.15
CA PHE A 33 -4.30 -8.03 3.21
C PHE A 33 -3.07 -7.13 3.06
N PRO A 34 -2.36 -6.85 4.17
CA PRO A 34 -1.13 -6.06 4.13
C PRO A 34 -0.07 -6.71 3.25
N ASN A 35 0.57 -5.91 2.39
CA ASN A 35 1.62 -6.37 1.49
C ASN A 35 2.98 -6.40 2.19
N PHE A 36 3.13 -7.33 3.12
CA PHE A 36 4.38 -7.60 3.81
C PHE A 36 4.53 -9.10 4.12
N ILE A 37 5.76 -9.50 4.35
CA ILE A 37 6.12 -10.84 4.78
C ILE A 37 6.81 -10.79 6.14
N GLY A 38 6.42 -11.68 7.04
CA GLY A 38 7.00 -11.83 8.37
C GLY A 38 7.90 -13.05 8.43
N ARG A 39 9.13 -12.89 8.93
CA ARG A 39 10.04 -14.00 9.24
C ARG A 39 10.34 -14.05 10.73
N PRO A 40 10.43 -15.25 11.36
CA PRO A 40 10.72 -15.36 12.77
C PRO A 40 12.00 -14.62 13.16
N LYS A 41 11.96 -13.82 14.23
CA LYS A 41 13.15 -13.11 14.76
C LYS A 41 14.22 -14.06 15.26
N HIS A 42 13.79 -15.16 15.89
CA HIS A 42 14.66 -16.15 16.55
C HIS A 42 14.19 -17.57 16.25
N VAL A 43 14.67 -18.16 15.17
CA VAL A 43 14.23 -19.49 14.68
C VAL A 43 14.37 -20.58 15.75
N ARG A 44 15.47 -20.57 16.54
CA ARG A 44 15.73 -21.62 17.58
C ARG A 44 14.87 -21.46 18.83
N ALA A 45 14.56 -20.23 19.24
CA ALA A 45 13.79 -19.96 20.45
C ALA A 45 12.28 -20.12 20.25
N MET A 46 11.84 -20.16 18.99
CA MET A 46 10.43 -20.18 18.61
C MET A 46 9.99 -21.53 18.04
N ALA A 47 10.90 -22.53 18.05
CA ALA A 47 10.59 -23.89 17.65
C ALA A 47 9.48 -24.44 18.56
N GLY A 48 8.31 -24.71 17.96
CA GLY A 48 7.10 -25.15 18.66
C GLY A 48 6.07 -24.08 19.00
N ALA A 49 6.41 -22.78 18.91
CA ALA A 49 5.44 -21.68 19.08
C ALA A 49 4.82 -21.26 17.74
N ILE A 50 5.62 -21.31 16.67
CA ILE A 50 5.17 -20.96 15.31
C ILE A 50 5.87 -21.92 14.33
N GLU A 51 5.10 -22.66 13.54
CA GLU A 51 5.61 -23.52 12.47
C GLU A 51 5.63 -22.73 11.15
N GLY A 52 6.78 -22.68 10.49
CA GLY A 52 7.01 -22.01 9.21
C GLY A 52 8.17 -21.03 9.25
N ASP A 53 8.73 -20.77 8.08
CA ASP A 53 9.86 -19.87 7.87
C ASP A 53 9.42 -18.46 7.42
N HIS A 54 8.19 -18.33 6.90
CA HIS A 54 7.58 -17.07 6.49
C HIS A 54 6.07 -17.06 6.72
N PHE A 55 5.53 -15.87 6.97
CA PHE A 55 4.12 -15.64 7.27
C PHE A 55 3.61 -14.46 6.44
N ILE A 56 2.40 -14.60 5.87
CA ILE A 56 1.76 -13.59 5.02
C ILE A 56 0.32 -13.39 5.49
N GLY A 57 -0.22 -12.21 5.20
CA GLY A 57 -1.61 -11.87 5.48
C GLY A 57 -1.98 -11.86 6.96
N PRO A 58 -3.17 -12.36 7.35
CA PRO A 58 -3.66 -12.33 8.73
C PRO A 58 -2.73 -13.01 9.74
N LYS A 59 -2.12 -14.16 9.38
CA LYS A 59 -1.18 -14.88 10.24
C LYS A 59 0.06 -14.04 10.56
N ALA A 60 0.60 -13.32 9.57
CA ALA A 60 1.74 -12.42 9.79
C ALA A 60 1.35 -11.23 10.70
N GLN A 61 0.13 -10.73 10.55
CA GLN A 61 -0.39 -9.63 11.37
C GLN A 61 -0.63 -10.06 12.82
N GLU A 62 -1.16 -11.26 13.05
CA GLU A 62 -1.40 -11.83 14.37
C GLU A 62 -0.09 -12.05 15.13
N HIS A 63 0.91 -12.63 14.48
CA HIS A 63 2.20 -12.97 15.09
C HIS A 63 3.27 -11.88 14.91
N ARG A 64 2.90 -10.67 14.48
CA ARG A 64 3.85 -9.58 14.15
C ARG A 64 4.89 -9.29 15.25
N GLY A 65 4.53 -9.45 16.52
CA GLY A 65 5.43 -9.24 17.65
C GLY A 65 6.64 -10.19 17.66
N LEU A 66 6.48 -11.39 17.12
CA LEU A 66 7.47 -12.45 17.03
C LEU A 66 8.23 -12.43 15.69
N LEU A 67 7.75 -11.62 14.73
CA LEU A 67 8.24 -11.59 13.36
C LEU A 67 9.04 -10.33 13.06
N ASN A 68 10.01 -10.47 12.19
CA ASN A 68 10.66 -9.38 11.48
C ASN A 68 9.85 -9.12 10.19
N ILE A 69 9.19 -7.97 10.13
CA ILE A 69 8.33 -7.57 9.01
C ILE A 69 9.17 -6.92 7.92
N ARG A 70 8.99 -7.38 6.67
CA ARG A 70 9.60 -6.82 5.46
C ARG A 70 8.53 -6.48 4.44
N TYR A 71 8.74 -5.38 3.74
CA TYR A 71 7.87 -4.92 2.66
C TYR A 71 8.58 -5.13 1.33
N PRO A 72 8.09 -6.02 0.45
CA PRO A 72 8.75 -6.29 -0.82
C PRO A 72 8.57 -5.17 -1.85
N ILE A 73 7.57 -4.30 -1.66
CA ILE A 73 7.31 -3.14 -2.52
C ILE A 73 7.63 -1.85 -1.77
N GLU A 74 8.44 -1.00 -2.39
CA GLU A 74 8.74 0.34 -1.93
C GLU A 74 8.44 1.35 -3.04
N HIS A 75 7.64 2.39 -2.71
CA HIS A 75 7.20 3.41 -3.68
C HIS A 75 6.66 2.80 -4.98
N GLY A 76 5.80 1.79 -4.89
CA GLY A 76 5.19 1.12 -6.03
C GLY A 76 6.14 0.26 -6.88
N ILE A 77 7.40 0.09 -6.48
CA ILE A 77 8.41 -0.70 -7.18
C ILE A 77 8.75 -1.93 -6.36
N VAL A 78 8.74 -3.10 -6.99
CA VAL A 78 9.16 -4.34 -6.32
C VAL A 78 10.67 -4.30 -6.10
N ARG A 79 11.09 -4.43 -4.83
CA ARG A 79 12.50 -4.47 -4.40
C ARG A 79 12.98 -5.87 -4.11
N ASP A 80 12.10 -6.72 -3.59
CA ASP A 80 12.40 -8.12 -3.28
C ASP A 80 11.44 -9.05 -4.04
N TRP A 81 11.94 -9.62 -5.13
CA TRP A 81 11.17 -10.50 -6.00
C TRP A 81 10.93 -11.87 -5.38
N SER A 82 11.83 -12.35 -4.53
CA SER A 82 11.65 -13.63 -3.81
C SER A 82 10.51 -13.52 -2.78
N ASP A 83 10.47 -12.43 -2.03
CA ASP A 83 9.36 -12.18 -1.12
C ASP A 83 8.03 -11.94 -1.88
N MET A 84 8.11 -11.33 -3.06
CA MET A 84 6.94 -11.12 -3.91
C MET A 84 6.37 -12.42 -4.46
N GLU A 85 7.23 -13.36 -4.84
CA GLU A 85 6.84 -14.71 -5.27
C GLU A 85 6.07 -15.46 -4.16
N HIS A 86 6.56 -15.41 -2.93
CA HIS A 86 5.85 -15.99 -1.78
C HIS A 86 4.46 -15.37 -1.57
N ILE A 87 4.34 -14.05 -1.73
CA ILE A 87 3.06 -13.35 -1.61
C ILE A 87 2.11 -13.74 -2.74
N TRP A 88 2.59 -13.88 -3.98
CA TRP A 88 1.75 -14.32 -5.10
C TRP A 88 1.33 -15.79 -4.95
N ASN A 89 2.23 -16.67 -4.51
CA ASN A 89 1.87 -18.05 -4.15
C ASN A 89 0.77 -18.09 -3.08
N TYR A 90 0.84 -17.17 -2.09
CA TYR A 90 -0.20 -17.05 -1.08
C TYR A 90 -1.56 -16.65 -1.68
N ILE A 91 -1.60 -15.74 -2.69
CA ILE A 91 -2.85 -15.36 -3.37
C ILE A 91 -3.54 -16.58 -3.99
N TYR A 92 -2.79 -17.46 -4.65
CA TYR A 92 -3.35 -18.65 -5.31
C TYR A 92 -3.64 -19.80 -4.32
N SER A 93 -3.12 -19.74 -3.11
CA SER A 93 -3.20 -20.80 -2.11
C SER A 93 -4.64 -21.11 -1.65
N LYS A 94 -4.78 -22.23 -0.93
CA LYS A 94 -6.04 -22.65 -0.31
C LYS A 94 -6.57 -21.67 0.73
N ASP A 95 -5.70 -20.87 1.33
CA ASP A 95 -6.06 -19.87 2.32
C ASP A 95 -6.69 -18.61 1.68
N GLN A 96 -6.59 -18.46 0.34
CA GLN A 96 -7.05 -17.31 -0.42
C GLN A 96 -7.97 -17.71 -1.60
N LEU A 97 -7.54 -17.49 -2.85
CA LEU A 97 -8.38 -17.71 -4.04
C LEU A 97 -8.67 -19.19 -4.29
N MET A 98 -7.78 -20.10 -3.88
CA MET A 98 -7.91 -21.55 -4.03
C MET A 98 -8.06 -21.97 -5.50
N VAL A 99 -7.21 -21.39 -6.36
CA VAL A 99 -7.20 -21.64 -7.81
C VAL A 99 -5.80 -21.94 -8.32
N SER A 100 -5.74 -22.67 -9.45
CA SER A 100 -4.48 -22.88 -10.17
C SER A 100 -4.17 -21.65 -11.06
N PRO A 101 -2.97 -21.07 -10.98
CA PRO A 101 -2.60 -19.94 -11.84
C PRO A 101 -2.74 -20.21 -13.32
N GLU A 102 -2.48 -21.45 -13.75
CA GLU A 102 -2.49 -21.91 -15.15
C GLU A 102 -3.88 -21.83 -15.80
N GLU A 103 -4.93 -21.79 -14.99
CA GLU A 103 -6.35 -21.81 -15.45
C GLU A 103 -6.95 -20.41 -15.58
N HIS A 104 -6.26 -19.37 -15.09
CA HIS A 104 -6.84 -18.04 -14.98
C HIS A 104 -5.97 -16.95 -15.61
N PRO A 105 -6.46 -16.24 -16.65
CA PRO A 105 -5.84 -14.98 -17.08
C PRO A 105 -5.76 -13.99 -15.92
N VAL A 106 -4.72 -13.17 -15.87
CA VAL A 106 -4.55 -12.23 -14.79
C VAL A 106 -4.42 -10.78 -15.27
N LEU A 107 -5.06 -9.87 -14.54
CA LEU A 107 -4.83 -8.43 -14.63
C LEU A 107 -4.08 -7.99 -13.38
N PHE A 108 -2.88 -7.46 -13.57
CA PHE A 108 -2.11 -6.82 -12.51
C PHE A 108 -2.15 -5.31 -12.65
N THR A 109 -2.18 -4.60 -11.53
CA THR A 109 -2.06 -3.15 -11.55
C THR A 109 -0.63 -2.70 -11.31
N GLU A 110 -0.31 -1.51 -11.80
CA GLU A 110 0.95 -0.84 -11.50
C GLU A 110 0.73 0.65 -11.25
N ALA A 111 1.65 1.26 -10.49
CA ALA A 111 1.70 2.70 -10.33
C ALA A 111 2.14 3.38 -11.63
N PRO A 112 1.71 4.63 -11.90
CA PRO A 112 2.20 5.41 -13.02
C PRO A 112 3.73 5.57 -12.97
N LEU A 113 4.35 5.69 -14.15
CA LEU A 113 5.80 5.84 -14.32
C LEU A 113 6.62 4.72 -13.64
N ASN A 114 6.05 3.52 -13.56
CA ASN A 114 6.77 2.35 -13.09
C ASN A 114 7.91 2.00 -14.06
N PRO A 115 9.13 1.70 -13.58
CA PRO A 115 10.24 1.34 -14.43
C PRO A 115 9.93 0.12 -15.31
N ARG A 116 10.33 0.18 -16.59
CA ARG A 116 10.06 -0.89 -17.57
C ARG A 116 10.58 -2.26 -17.11
N TRP A 117 11.78 -2.31 -16.55
CA TRP A 117 12.38 -3.54 -16.03
C TRP A 117 11.54 -4.23 -14.95
N ASN A 118 10.83 -3.44 -14.13
CA ASN A 118 9.95 -3.98 -13.10
C ASN A 118 8.75 -4.71 -13.70
N ARG A 119 8.17 -4.15 -14.77
CA ARG A 119 7.09 -4.81 -15.54
C ARG A 119 7.59 -6.06 -16.28
N GLU A 120 8.78 -5.98 -16.88
CA GLU A 120 9.41 -7.11 -17.56
C GLU A 120 9.66 -8.28 -16.60
N LYS A 121 10.19 -7.98 -15.38
CA LYS A 121 10.42 -9.02 -14.36
C LYS A 121 9.13 -9.61 -13.80
N MET A 122 8.10 -8.78 -13.62
CA MET A 122 6.76 -9.24 -13.25
C MET A 122 6.19 -10.20 -14.30
N ALA A 123 6.27 -9.84 -15.57
CA ALA A 123 5.79 -10.68 -16.67
C ALA A 123 6.58 -12.00 -16.76
N GLU A 124 7.91 -11.95 -16.66
CA GLU A 124 8.76 -13.15 -16.62
C GLU A 124 8.29 -14.10 -15.50
N MET A 125 8.14 -13.61 -14.29
CA MET A 125 7.74 -14.44 -13.15
C MET A 125 6.33 -15.02 -13.33
N LEU A 126 5.37 -14.24 -13.82
CA LEU A 126 4.00 -14.71 -14.02
C LEU A 126 3.91 -15.78 -15.11
N PHE A 127 4.68 -15.67 -16.20
CA PHE A 127 4.67 -16.68 -17.26
C PHE A 127 5.55 -17.88 -16.93
N GLU A 128 6.76 -17.67 -16.42
CA GLU A 128 7.74 -18.75 -16.23
C GLU A 128 7.52 -19.53 -14.91
N THR A 129 7.17 -18.82 -13.82
CA THR A 129 7.00 -19.47 -12.50
C THR A 129 5.55 -19.88 -12.26
N PHE A 130 4.59 -18.99 -12.60
CA PHE A 130 3.17 -19.24 -12.34
C PHE A 130 2.42 -19.83 -13.54
N SER A 131 3.04 -19.86 -14.73
CA SER A 131 2.45 -20.40 -15.98
C SER A 131 1.09 -19.82 -16.32
N VAL A 132 0.85 -18.53 -16.01
CA VAL A 132 -0.45 -17.90 -16.30
C VAL A 132 -0.73 -17.88 -17.80
N PRO A 133 -1.97 -18.15 -18.26
CA PRO A 133 -2.29 -18.25 -19.69
C PRO A 133 -2.26 -16.90 -20.41
N ALA A 134 -2.52 -15.80 -19.69
CA ALA A 134 -2.44 -14.44 -20.24
C ALA A 134 -2.27 -13.43 -19.11
N LEU A 135 -1.57 -12.34 -19.41
CA LEU A 135 -1.30 -11.21 -18.51
C LEU A 135 -1.74 -9.91 -19.16
N TYR A 136 -2.45 -9.09 -18.40
CA TYR A 136 -2.68 -7.68 -18.72
C TYR A 136 -2.20 -6.80 -17.58
N VAL A 137 -1.42 -5.76 -17.89
CA VAL A 137 -0.94 -4.80 -16.89
C VAL A 137 -1.64 -3.47 -17.12
N SER A 138 -2.28 -2.95 -16.08
CA SER A 138 -3.03 -1.70 -16.14
C SER A 138 -2.58 -0.71 -15.07
N MET A 139 -2.63 0.57 -15.43
CA MET A 139 -2.37 1.66 -14.49
C MET A 139 -3.55 1.80 -13.50
N GLN A 140 -3.26 1.88 -12.20
CA GLN A 140 -4.26 2.02 -11.13
C GLN A 140 -5.21 3.21 -11.36
N ALA A 141 -4.68 4.35 -11.79
CA ALA A 141 -5.46 5.55 -12.06
C ALA A 141 -6.53 5.35 -13.14
N VAL A 142 -6.20 4.62 -14.23
CA VAL A 142 -7.16 4.33 -15.32
C VAL A 142 -8.32 3.50 -14.81
N LEU A 143 -8.03 2.46 -14.04
CA LEU A 143 -9.07 1.59 -13.47
C LEU A 143 -9.95 2.33 -12.45
N SER A 144 -9.37 3.23 -11.65
CA SER A 144 -10.11 4.09 -10.72
C SER A 144 -11.08 5.00 -11.45
N LEU A 145 -10.66 5.57 -12.60
CA LEU A 145 -11.55 6.40 -13.42
C LEU A 145 -12.69 5.57 -14.02
N TYR A 146 -12.41 4.37 -14.54
CA TYR A 146 -13.43 3.47 -15.06
C TYR A 146 -14.43 3.06 -13.98
N ALA A 147 -13.98 2.81 -12.77
CA ALA A 147 -14.85 2.49 -11.63
C ALA A 147 -15.83 3.65 -11.30
N SER A 148 -15.48 4.88 -11.63
CA SER A 148 -16.39 6.04 -11.50
C SER A 148 -17.36 6.21 -12.69
N GLY A 149 -17.33 5.31 -13.67
CA GLY A 149 -18.15 5.38 -14.90
C GLY A 149 -17.67 6.43 -15.91
N ARG A 150 -16.42 6.86 -15.81
CA ARG A 150 -15.84 7.91 -16.68
C ARG A 150 -14.67 7.35 -17.47
N THR A 151 -14.42 7.92 -18.64
CA THR A 151 -13.27 7.63 -19.51
C THR A 151 -12.33 8.82 -19.64
N THR A 152 -12.78 10.01 -19.24
CA THR A 152 -11.99 11.25 -19.31
C THR A 152 -12.05 11.96 -17.96
N GLY A 153 -10.90 12.38 -17.47
CA GLY A 153 -10.77 13.10 -16.19
C GLY A 153 -9.34 13.11 -15.65
N VAL A 154 -9.19 13.63 -14.46
CA VAL A 154 -7.95 13.60 -13.70
C VAL A 154 -8.15 12.74 -12.47
N VAL A 155 -7.24 11.81 -12.22
CA VAL A 155 -7.22 10.98 -11.02
C VAL A 155 -6.06 11.42 -10.14
N LEU A 156 -6.38 11.84 -8.93
CA LEU A 156 -5.40 12.03 -7.85
C LEU A 156 -5.49 10.82 -6.93
N ASP A 157 -4.43 10.05 -6.86
CA ASP A 157 -4.32 8.87 -6.00
C ASP A 157 -3.16 9.05 -5.02
N ALA A 158 -3.45 8.87 -3.73
CA ALA A 158 -2.49 8.96 -2.66
C ALA A 158 -2.52 7.67 -1.85
N GLY A 159 -1.63 6.75 -2.19
CA GLY A 159 -1.52 5.43 -1.58
C GLY A 159 -0.63 5.40 -0.34
N ASP A 160 -0.12 4.20 -0.04
CA ASP A 160 0.87 4.01 1.02
C ASP A 160 2.29 4.43 0.60
N GLY A 161 2.68 4.14 -0.66
CA GLY A 161 4.04 4.38 -1.12
C GLY A 161 4.20 5.42 -2.22
N VAL A 162 3.12 5.82 -2.89
CA VAL A 162 3.15 6.76 -4.02
C VAL A 162 1.94 7.68 -3.97
N THR A 163 2.18 8.94 -4.26
CA THR A 163 1.12 9.92 -4.58
C THR A 163 1.31 10.35 -6.03
N HIS A 164 0.25 10.27 -6.82
CA HIS A 164 0.32 10.70 -8.21
C HIS A 164 -0.99 11.32 -8.67
N ALA A 165 -0.86 12.16 -9.67
CA ALA A 165 -1.98 12.71 -10.38
C ALA A 165 -1.82 12.42 -11.87
N ALA A 166 -2.82 11.74 -12.44
CA ALA A 166 -2.80 11.27 -13.82
C ALA A 166 -3.99 11.82 -14.61
N PRO A 167 -3.75 12.63 -15.64
CA PRO A 167 -4.79 13.02 -16.59
C PRO A 167 -5.02 11.87 -17.57
N ILE A 168 -6.30 11.60 -17.81
CA ILE A 168 -6.75 10.50 -18.67
C ILE A 168 -7.76 11.08 -19.66
N TYR A 169 -7.57 10.80 -20.94
CA TYR A 169 -8.46 11.22 -22.02
C TYR A 169 -8.90 10.00 -22.83
N GLU A 170 -10.22 9.78 -22.90
CA GLU A 170 -10.84 8.63 -23.58
C GLU A 170 -10.23 7.28 -23.19
N GLY A 171 -9.88 7.10 -21.91
CA GLY A 171 -9.27 5.89 -21.38
C GLY A 171 -7.74 5.80 -21.48
N TYR A 172 -7.10 6.78 -22.13
CA TYR A 172 -5.66 6.82 -22.30
C TYR A 172 -5.04 7.83 -21.33
N ALA A 173 -4.16 7.37 -20.45
CA ALA A 173 -3.37 8.27 -19.62
C ALA A 173 -2.42 9.10 -20.50
N LEU A 174 -2.20 10.36 -20.15
CA LEU A 174 -1.28 11.26 -20.83
C LEU A 174 0.08 11.24 -20.09
N PRO A 175 1.06 10.43 -20.53
CA PRO A 175 2.26 10.14 -19.73
C PRO A 175 3.10 11.39 -19.44
N HIS A 176 3.14 12.33 -20.37
CA HIS A 176 3.94 13.57 -20.25
C HIS A 176 3.39 14.54 -19.19
N SER A 177 2.12 14.38 -18.82
CA SER A 177 1.44 15.23 -17.85
C SER A 177 1.18 14.52 -16.52
N ILE A 178 1.68 13.28 -16.36
CA ILE A 178 1.58 12.58 -15.07
C ILE A 178 2.57 13.20 -14.10
N GLU A 179 2.05 13.66 -12.98
CA GLU A 179 2.85 14.11 -11.84
C GLU A 179 2.87 13.00 -10.78
N ARG A 180 4.08 12.60 -10.37
CA ARG A 180 4.30 11.57 -9.35
C ARG A 180 5.26 12.06 -8.30
N THR A 181 4.94 11.76 -7.04
CA THR A 181 5.85 11.92 -5.90
C THR A 181 5.88 10.63 -5.09
N ASP A 182 7.06 10.29 -4.60
CA ASP A 182 7.25 9.12 -3.74
C ASP A 182 7.01 9.46 -2.25
N LEU A 183 6.32 10.58 -1.99
CA LEU A 183 5.83 10.95 -0.67
C LEU A 183 4.37 10.50 -0.51
N ALA A 184 4.11 9.63 0.47
CA ALA A 184 2.79 9.02 0.63
C ALA A 184 2.51 8.57 2.08
N GLY A 185 1.51 7.72 2.28
CA GLY A 185 1.05 7.29 3.59
C GLY A 185 2.11 6.65 4.48
N ARG A 186 3.09 5.93 3.91
CA ARG A 186 4.20 5.33 4.65
C ARG A 186 5.13 6.38 5.23
N ASP A 187 5.37 7.46 4.51
CA ASP A 187 6.21 8.56 4.96
C ASP A 187 5.52 9.36 6.06
N VAL A 188 4.21 9.53 5.97
CA VAL A 188 3.40 10.07 7.08
C VAL A 188 3.53 9.18 8.32
N THR A 189 3.54 7.84 8.17
CA THR A 189 3.75 6.92 9.29
C THR A 189 5.16 7.05 9.88
N ARG A 190 6.19 7.16 9.02
CA ARG A 190 7.59 7.40 9.44
C ARG A 190 7.71 8.72 10.20
N TYR A 191 7.08 9.77 9.70
CA TYR A 191 7.11 11.09 10.33
C TYR A 191 6.31 11.10 11.65
N LEU A 192 5.15 10.45 11.70
CA LEU A 192 4.39 10.27 12.95
C LEU A 192 5.24 9.57 14.01
N ARG A 193 5.95 8.49 13.65
CA ARG A 193 6.87 7.80 14.55
C ARG A 193 7.94 8.75 15.12
N LEU A 194 8.51 9.60 14.27
CA LEU A 194 9.49 10.60 14.69
C LEU A 194 8.88 11.62 15.68
N LEU A 195 7.66 12.07 15.44
CA LEU A 195 6.96 12.99 16.31
C LEU A 195 6.62 12.34 17.66
N LEU A 196 6.11 11.11 17.67
CA LEU A 196 5.83 10.35 18.90
C LEU A 196 7.10 10.14 19.72
N ARG A 197 8.23 9.85 19.07
CA ARG A 197 9.52 9.74 19.76
C ARG A 197 9.94 11.06 20.41
N LYS A 198 9.70 12.20 19.77
CA LYS A 198 9.93 13.52 20.36
C LYS A 198 9.00 13.81 21.57
N GLU A 199 7.81 13.21 21.58
CA GLU A 199 6.85 13.29 22.69
C GLU A 199 7.12 12.23 23.79
N GLY A 200 8.21 11.45 23.67
CA GLY A 200 8.66 10.48 24.68
C GLY A 200 8.23 9.04 24.45
N THR A 201 7.57 8.74 23.33
CA THR A 201 7.13 7.38 22.99
C THR A 201 7.99 6.81 21.86
N ASP A 202 8.87 5.87 22.17
CA ASP A 202 9.78 5.25 21.18
C ASP A 202 9.24 3.90 20.70
N LEU A 203 8.70 3.88 19.49
CA LEU A 203 8.21 2.69 18.78
C LEU A 203 9.18 2.40 17.62
N HIS A 204 10.23 1.61 17.84
CA HIS A 204 11.37 1.48 16.92
C HIS A 204 11.39 0.19 16.10
N THR A 205 10.73 -0.88 16.54
CA THR A 205 10.73 -2.17 15.83
C THR A 205 9.84 -2.16 14.60
N THR A 206 10.04 -3.13 13.70
CA THR A 206 9.19 -3.28 12.51
C THR A 206 7.73 -3.64 12.85
N ALA A 207 7.53 -4.39 13.93
CA ALA A 207 6.20 -4.71 14.46
C ALA A 207 5.50 -3.47 15.04
N GLU A 208 6.25 -2.61 15.74
CA GLU A 208 5.74 -1.36 16.29
C GLU A 208 5.45 -0.32 15.20
N PHE A 209 6.14 -0.38 14.08
CA PHE A 209 5.81 0.46 12.92
C PHE A 209 4.38 0.23 12.44
N GLU A 210 3.90 -1.01 12.49
CA GLU A 210 2.49 -1.33 12.20
C GLU A 210 1.51 -0.75 13.23
N ILE A 211 1.95 -0.62 14.50
CA ILE A 211 1.16 0.09 15.52
C ILE A 211 1.09 1.58 15.19
N VAL A 212 2.21 2.19 14.81
CA VAL A 212 2.23 3.61 14.38
C VAL A 212 1.32 3.83 13.17
N ARG A 213 1.31 2.89 12.21
CA ARG A 213 0.38 2.94 11.07
C ARG A 213 -1.09 2.92 11.53
N GLN A 214 -1.43 2.05 12.48
CA GLN A 214 -2.78 1.99 13.03
C GLN A 214 -3.14 3.27 13.82
N ILE A 215 -2.20 3.86 14.56
CA ILE A 215 -2.38 5.15 15.22
C ILE A 215 -2.66 6.23 14.17
N LYS A 216 -1.89 6.28 13.07
CA LYS A 216 -2.12 7.20 11.96
C LYS A 216 -3.55 7.09 11.43
N GLU A 217 -3.99 5.88 11.12
CA GLU A 217 -5.29 5.63 10.48
C GLU A 217 -6.48 5.91 11.40
N ARG A 218 -6.30 5.79 12.72
CA ARG A 218 -7.38 5.98 13.70
C ARG A 218 -7.41 7.37 14.31
N CYS A 219 -6.24 7.95 14.57
CA CYS A 219 -6.13 9.16 15.38
C CYS A 219 -5.75 10.40 14.59
N CYS A 220 -5.06 10.26 13.44
CA CYS A 220 -4.60 11.43 12.70
C CYS A 220 -5.70 12.06 11.84
N PHE A 221 -5.62 13.37 11.68
CA PHE A 221 -6.52 14.17 10.84
C PHE A 221 -5.79 15.36 10.23
N ILE A 222 -6.35 15.91 9.16
CA ILE A 222 -5.84 17.14 8.53
C ILE A 222 -6.51 18.33 9.18
N SER A 223 -5.71 19.26 9.74
CA SER A 223 -6.22 20.50 10.32
C SER A 223 -6.22 21.61 9.27
N LEU A 224 -7.34 22.32 9.15
CA LEU A 224 -7.44 23.51 8.30
C LEU A 224 -6.60 24.68 8.82
N ASN A 225 -6.34 24.73 10.13
CA ASN A 225 -5.54 25.75 10.79
C ASN A 225 -4.60 25.11 11.83
N PRO A 226 -3.48 24.52 11.42
CA PRO A 226 -2.58 23.78 12.33
C PRO A 226 -2.05 24.64 13.51
N GLY A 227 -1.93 25.95 13.31
CA GLY A 227 -1.48 26.90 14.35
C GLY A 227 -2.56 27.31 15.37
N LYS A 228 -3.83 26.93 15.15
CA LYS A 228 -4.97 27.31 16.03
C LYS A 228 -5.68 26.12 16.67
N VAL A 229 -5.11 24.89 16.53
CA VAL A 229 -5.71 23.71 17.18
C VAL A 229 -5.59 23.85 18.68
N GLU A 230 -6.72 23.88 19.37
CA GLU A 230 -6.75 24.00 20.82
C GLU A 230 -6.16 22.73 21.48
N ALA A 231 -5.54 22.89 22.65
CA ALA A 231 -4.86 21.80 23.36
C ALA A 231 -5.81 20.63 23.70
N VAL A 232 -7.11 20.89 23.83
CA VAL A 232 -8.13 19.88 24.13
C VAL A 232 -8.41 19.01 22.91
N ASP A 233 -8.46 19.58 21.71
CA ASP A 233 -8.68 18.85 20.46
C ASP A 233 -7.42 18.10 20.00
N ALA A 234 -6.27 18.43 20.59
CA ALA A 234 -4.98 17.83 20.24
C ALA A 234 -4.74 16.47 20.91
N GLN A 235 -5.57 16.02 21.84
CA GLN A 235 -5.30 14.82 22.64
C GLN A 235 -6.32 13.71 22.35
N GLU A 236 -5.81 12.52 22.07
CA GLU A 236 -6.61 11.30 21.95
C GLU A 236 -5.89 10.12 22.59
N LEU A 237 -6.66 9.28 23.28
CA LEU A 237 -6.14 8.10 23.96
C LEU A 237 -6.19 6.89 23.02
N TYR A 238 -5.04 6.38 22.66
CA TYR A 238 -4.90 5.14 21.90
C TYR A 238 -4.47 3.99 22.83
N ARG A 239 -5.17 2.85 22.76
CA ARG A 239 -4.77 1.65 23.51
C ARG A 239 -3.79 0.81 22.69
N LEU A 240 -2.61 0.60 23.23
CA LEU A 240 -1.59 -0.25 22.67
C LEU A 240 -1.95 -1.75 22.86
N PRO A 241 -1.36 -2.66 22.06
CA PRO A 241 -1.64 -4.10 22.18
C PRO A 241 -1.29 -4.72 23.52
N ASP A 242 -0.38 -4.13 24.28
CA ASP A 242 -0.02 -4.53 25.64
C ASP A 242 -1.01 -4.07 26.72
N GLY A 243 -2.06 -3.34 26.31
CA GLY A 243 -3.08 -2.78 27.19
C GLY A 243 -2.74 -1.40 27.76
N SER A 244 -1.53 -0.91 27.58
CA SER A 244 -1.13 0.43 27.99
C SER A 244 -1.84 1.49 27.13
N ALA A 245 -1.99 2.71 27.69
CA ALA A 245 -2.63 3.82 27.02
C ALA A 245 -1.59 4.84 26.58
N LEU A 246 -1.59 5.14 25.28
CA LEU A 246 -0.78 6.18 24.68
C LEU A 246 -1.64 7.42 24.43
N GLN A 247 -1.25 8.54 25.00
CA GLN A 247 -1.87 9.82 24.69
C GLN A 247 -1.21 10.41 23.43
N VAL A 248 -1.96 10.43 22.34
CA VAL A 248 -1.50 10.99 21.07
C VAL A 248 -1.83 12.49 21.08
N GLY A 249 -0.77 13.30 21.12
CA GLY A 249 -0.87 14.76 21.22
C GLY A 249 -0.87 15.46 19.85
N SER A 250 -0.09 16.51 19.74
CA SER A 250 -0.01 17.34 18.52
C SER A 250 0.49 16.58 17.28
N ALA A 251 1.11 15.43 17.45
CA ALA A 251 1.53 14.55 16.37
C ALA A 251 0.39 14.16 15.42
N ARG A 252 -0.87 14.11 15.92
CA ARG A 252 -2.08 13.74 15.16
C ARG A 252 -2.33 14.58 13.93
N PHE A 253 -2.17 15.89 14.04
CA PHE A 253 -2.40 16.81 12.93
C PHE A 253 -1.12 17.28 12.26
N LYS A 254 0.04 17.20 12.96
CA LYS A 254 1.33 17.54 12.37
C LYS A 254 1.84 16.48 11.38
N ALA A 255 1.56 15.20 11.63
CA ALA A 255 2.04 14.14 10.76
C ALA A 255 1.41 14.18 9.35
N PRO A 256 0.08 14.32 9.17
CA PRO A 256 -0.52 14.43 7.84
C PRO A 256 -0.15 15.72 7.08
N GLU A 257 0.28 16.77 7.78
CA GLU A 257 0.75 18.02 7.16
C GLU A 257 1.94 17.77 6.20
N LEU A 258 2.66 16.68 6.41
CA LEU A 258 3.73 16.24 5.53
C LEU A 258 3.28 16.09 4.06
N LEU A 259 2.07 15.67 3.79
CA LEU A 259 1.53 15.55 2.42
C LEU A 259 1.44 16.90 1.70
N PHE A 260 1.32 17.98 2.44
CA PHE A 260 1.23 19.34 1.90
C PHE A 260 2.58 20.08 1.97
N ARG A 261 3.44 19.67 2.91
CA ARG A 261 4.72 20.29 3.21
C ARG A 261 5.84 19.27 3.31
N PRO A 262 6.35 18.77 2.17
CA PRO A 262 7.47 17.80 2.12
C PRO A 262 8.76 18.33 2.76
N ASP A 263 8.92 19.67 2.80
CA ASP A 263 10.02 20.34 3.46
C ASP A 263 10.19 19.99 4.95
N LEU A 264 9.13 19.50 5.60
CA LEU A 264 9.19 19.05 7.01
C LEU A 264 10.14 17.86 7.24
N ILE A 265 10.46 17.10 6.21
CA ILE A 265 11.44 16.00 6.24
C ILE A 265 12.67 16.27 5.36
N GLY A 266 12.78 17.49 4.81
CA GLY A 266 13.91 17.90 3.98
C GLY A 266 13.81 17.48 2.52
N GLU A 267 12.61 17.09 2.05
CA GLU A 267 12.37 16.73 0.66
C GLU A 267 11.87 17.94 -0.15
N GLU A 268 12.33 18.03 -1.39
CA GLU A 268 11.97 19.11 -2.33
C GLU A 268 10.80 18.75 -3.25
N TYR A 269 9.99 17.75 -2.89
CA TYR A 269 8.81 17.38 -3.65
C TYR A 269 7.72 18.45 -3.58
N PHE A 270 6.81 18.39 -4.53
CA PHE A 270 5.58 19.20 -4.46
C PHE A 270 4.60 18.58 -3.47
N GLY A 271 3.95 19.42 -2.67
CA GLY A 271 2.83 18.98 -1.86
C GLY A 271 1.65 18.53 -2.73
N ILE A 272 0.80 17.65 -2.21
CA ILE A 272 -0.33 17.05 -2.93
C ILE A 272 -1.24 18.10 -3.62
N HIS A 273 -1.43 19.24 -3.00
CA HIS A 273 -2.20 20.35 -3.57
C HIS A 273 -1.51 20.99 -4.77
N GLN A 274 -0.17 21.04 -4.78
CA GLN A 274 0.61 21.57 -5.90
C GLN A 274 0.67 20.59 -7.07
N VAL A 275 0.79 19.29 -6.78
CA VAL A 275 0.70 18.21 -7.77
C VAL A 275 -0.61 18.29 -8.55
N SER A 276 -1.73 18.47 -7.85
CA SER A 276 -3.05 18.64 -8.46
C SER A 276 -3.18 19.93 -9.28
N TRP A 277 -2.58 21.03 -8.81
CA TRP A 277 -2.67 22.33 -9.49
C TRP A 277 -1.82 22.37 -10.77
N ARG A 278 -0.61 21.80 -10.77
CA ARG A 278 0.29 21.76 -11.94
C ARG A 278 -0.32 21.04 -13.13
N LEU A 279 -1.11 20.00 -12.89
CA LEU A 279 -1.83 19.31 -13.96
C LEU A 279 -2.74 20.24 -14.77
N ASN A 280 -3.45 21.16 -14.12
CA ASN A 280 -4.30 22.11 -14.81
C ASN A 280 -3.51 23.06 -15.71
N TYR A 281 -2.26 23.38 -15.36
CA TYR A 281 -1.38 24.24 -16.17
C TYR A 281 -0.76 23.51 -17.37
N ASN A 282 -0.49 22.21 -17.25
CA ASN A 282 0.11 21.42 -18.33
C ASN A 282 -0.91 20.87 -19.34
N LEU A 283 -2.20 21.02 -19.07
CA LEU A 283 -3.29 20.57 -19.94
C LEU A 283 -3.88 21.71 -20.81
N ILE A 284 -3.47 22.96 -20.58
CA ILE A 284 -3.81 24.15 -21.39
C ILE A 284 -2.64 24.44 -22.33
#